data_42bc8f3bec4b9925a4d8fcbf621300d1
#
_entry.id   42bc8f3bec4b9925a4d8fcbf621300d1
#
_cell.length_a   1.000
_cell.length_b   1.000
_cell.length_c   1.000
_cell.angle_alpha   90.00
_cell.angle_beta   90.00
_cell.angle_gamma   90.00
#
_symmetry.space_group_name_H-M   'P 1'
#
loop_
_entity.id
_entity.type
_entity.pdbx_description
1 polymer ?
#
loop_
_entity_poly.entity_id
_entity_poly.type
_entity_poly.pdbx_seq_one_letter_code
_entity_poly.pdbx_strand_id
1 'polypeptide(L)'
;MTKSGNSNIQKCLIYIIDKSQFARKNNTTMNMTEALNKVLSGEELSRGETKDILVGITHGEFSGEQIAALVTAIQMRGTGVEELLGLRDAVYETGVSVDIDCDRFIDIVGTGGDRKNTFNISTCSCFVVAGAGYKVVKHGNYAATSSSGASNVIEAHGVSFTSDHDRINKSIQECGFAYLHAPLFAKAMKFVAPIRKALPFPTCFNLLGPLVNPSRPGCQLLGVATLGQMRLYSSVYQRLGIDYGIVNSIDGYDEISLTGDFKVKTGSMEKQFSPSDLGFAAVGPQELEGGATVAEAKEIFDSILENRSSEAQKNVVLANSAFAISIVDPQNSLSDALALARESLESGRALQTLEKFIDINGK
;
A
#
# COMPACT_ATOMS: atom_id res chain seq x y z
N MET A 1 56.56 0.02 33.08
CA MET A 1 56.30 -0.12 31.63
C MET A 1 55.90 -1.58 31.43
N THR A 2 54.78 -1.89 31.11
CA THR A 2 53.68 -1.81 30.23
C THR A 2 52.63 -2.84 30.67
N LYS A 3 51.51 -2.42 31.18
CA LYS A 3 50.28 -3.25 31.35
C LYS A 3 49.08 -2.43 30.89
N SER A 4 48.89 -2.27 29.60
CA SER A 4 47.66 -1.62 29.09
C SER A 4 47.13 -2.18 27.76
N GLY A 5 47.67 -3.32 27.28
CA GLY A 5 47.25 -3.89 25.98
C GLY A 5 46.12 -4.95 26.03
N ASN A 6 45.77 -5.47 27.22
CA ASN A 6 44.92 -6.68 27.31
C ASN A 6 43.43 -6.43 27.62
N SER A 7 43.05 -5.19 27.92
CA SER A 7 41.67 -4.89 28.33
C SER A 7 40.70 -4.67 27.13
N ASN A 8 41.21 -4.21 25.99
CA ASN A 8 40.38 -3.93 24.84
C ASN A 8 40.04 -5.16 23.99
N ILE A 9 40.97 -6.13 23.95
CA ILE A 9 40.71 -7.40 23.23
C ILE A 9 39.72 -8.27 24.00
N GLN A 10 39.81 -8.29 25.35
CA GLN A 10 38.81 -8.98 26.17
C GLN A 10 37.40 -8.33 26.08
N LYS A 11 37.30 -7.01 26.00
CA LYS A 11 36.00 -6.33 25.80
C LYS A 11 35.42 -6.58 24.42
N CYS A 12 36.23 -6.64 23.36
CA CYS A 12 35.77 -7.03 22.03
C CYS A 12 35.33 -8.49 21.96
N LEU A 13 36.05 -9.40 22.60
CA LEU A 13 35.67 -10.82 22.65
C LEU A 13 34.38 -11.04 23.46
N ILE A 14 34.17 -10.34 24.56
CA ILE A 14 32.93 -10.39 25.35
C ILE A 14 31.78 -9.81 24.55
N TYR A 15 31.98 -8.74 23.77
CA TYR A 15 30.94 -8.16 22.91
C TYR A 15 30.56 -9.06 21.71
N ILE A 16 31.53 -9.84 21.20
CA ILE A 16 31.29 -10.82 20.12
C ILE A 16 30.64 -12.09 20.68
N ILE A 17 31.02 -12.52 21.88
CA ILE A 17 30.43 -13.70 22.53
C ILE A 17 29.00 -13.41 23.00
N ASP A 18 28.71 -12.19 23.48
CA ASP A 18 27.35 -11.79 23.91
C ASP A 18 26.38 -11.69 22.73
N LYS A 19 26.84 -11.21 21.56
CA LYS A 19 26.03 -11.28 20.33
C LYS A 19 25.79 -12.70 19.83
N SER A 20 26.72 -13.63 20.05
CA SER A 20 26.55 -15.05 19.67
C SER A 20 25.65 -15.82 20.66
N GLN A 21 25.56 -15.39 21.92
CA GLN A 21 24.69 -16.00 22.92
C GLN A 21 23.27 -15.41 22.90
N PHE A 22 23.07 -14.16 22.43
CA PHE A 22 21.73 -13.61 22.17
C PHE A 22 21.07 -14.24 20.94
N ALA A 23 21.84 -14.85 20.03
CA ALA A 23 21.35 -15.55 18.84
C ALA A 23 20.91 -17.02 19.12
N ARG A 24 20.97 -17.49 20.37
CA ARG A 24 20.55 -18.86 20.74
C ARG A 24 19.58 -18.85 21.91
N LYS A 25 18.43 -18.19 21.76
CA LYS A 25 17.21 -18.54 22.50
C LYS A 25 16.26 -19.18 21.53
N ASN A 26 16.21 -20.53 21.58
CA ASN A 26 15.10 -21.41 21.17
C ASN A 26 13.93 -20.72 20.41
N ASN A 27 14.16 -20.36 19.15
CA ASN A 27 13.11 -20.34 18.16
C ASN A 27 13.54 -21.37 17.10
N THR A 28 12.84 -22.45 17.02
CA THR A 28 12.92 -23.36 15.87
C THR A 28 12.46 -22.54 14.66
N THR A 29 13.42 -21.93 13.97
CA THR A 29 13.15 -21.27 12.69
C THR A 29 12.50 -22.31 11.77
N MET A 30 11.36 -21.99 11.18
CA MET A 30 10.64 -22.91 10.29
C MET A 30 11.57 -23.42 9.20
N ASN A 31 11.74 -24.74 9.11
CA ASN A 31 12.58 -25.35 8.07
C ASN A 31 11.86 -25.27 6.73
N MET A 32 12.55 -24.83 5.67
CA MET A 32 11.98 -24.72 4.31
C MET A 32 11.40 -26.04 3.81
N THR A 33 12.01 -27.18 4.13
CA THR A 33 11.47 -28.51 3.74
C THR A 33 10.14 -28.80 4.42
N GLU A 34 9.98 -28.46 5.69
CA GLU A 34 8.74 -28.60 6.42
C GLU A 34 7.65 -27.69 5.87
N ALA A 35 8.01 -26.42 5.59
CA ALA A 35 7.09 -25.48 4.96
C ALA A 35 6.60 -25.96 3.59
N LEU A 36 7.51 -26.44 2.75
CA LEU A 36 7.17 -27.00 1.44
C LEU A 36 6.25 -28.21 1.55
N ASN A 37 6.58 -29.18 2.43
CA ASN A 37 5.76 -30.39 2.62
C ASN A 37 4.35 -30.02 3.09
N LYS A 38 4.23 -29.07 4.01
CA LYS A 38 2.95 -28.57 4.53
C LYS A 38 2.10 -27.96 3.43
N VAL A 39 2.68 -27.04 2.63
CA VAL A 39 1.98 -26.40 1.53
C VAL A 39 1.61 -27.39 0.42
N LEU A 40 2.49 -28.34 0.09
CA LEU A 40 2.25 -29.37 -0.92
C LEU A 40 1.17 -30.39 -0.50
N SER A 41 0.97 -30.59 0.81
CA SER A 41 -0.17 -31.40 1.32
C SER A 41 -1.50 -30.63 1.34
N GLY A 42 -1.50 -29.35 0.92
CA GLY A 42 -2.68 -28.49 0.86
C GLY A 42 -2.93 -27.67 2.13
N GLU A 43 -2.05 -27.79 3.13
CA GLU A 43 -2.16 -27.04 4.39
C GLU A 43 -1.66 -25.61 4.23
N GLU A 44 -2.23 -24.68 5.02
CA GLU A 44 -1.72 -23.32 5.15
C GLU A 44 -0.59 -23.25 6.19
N LEU A 45 0.38 -22.37 5.94
CA LEU A 45 1.34 -21.98 6.96
C LEU A 45 0.66 -21.04 7.96
N SER A 46 0.98 -21.21 9.24
CA SER A 46 0.56 -20.29 10.26
C SER A 46 1.24 -18.92 10.08
N ARG A 47 0.71 -17.90 10.72
CA ARG A 47 1.27 -16.55 10.74
C ARG A 47 2.72 -16.52 11.22
N GLY A 48 3.05 -17.30 12.26
CA GLY A 48 4.42 -17.43 12.78
C GLY A 48 5.36 -18.10 11.80
N GLU A 49 4.98 -19.25 11.25
CA GLU A 49 5.77 -20.00 10.27
C GLU A 49 6.09 -19.16 9.04
N THR A 50 5.09 -18.44 8.51
CA THR A 50 5.28 -17.59 7.32
C THR A 50 6.16 -16.39 7.62
N LYS A 51 6.01 -15.79 8.80
CA LYS A 51 6.88 -14.71 9.27
C LYS A 51 8.34 -15.18 9.35
N ASP A 52 8.60 -16.32 9.98
CA ASP A 52 9.94 -16.87 10.15
C ASP A 52 10.60 -17.17 8.80
N ILE A 53 9.84 -17.72 7.85
CA ILE A 53 10.34 -17.95 6.48
C ILE A 53 10.78 -16.63 5.81
N LEU A 54 9.98 -15.58 5.84
CA LEU A 54 10.37 -14.32 5.19
C LEU A 54 11.54 -13.65 5.92
N VAL A 55 11.61 -13.73 7.24
CA VAL A 55 12.78 -13.26 8.02
C VAL A 55 14.01 -14.06 7.63
N GLY A 56 13.96 -15.40 7.55
CA GLY A 56 15.07 -16.25 7.11
C GLY A 56 15.51 -15.93 5.67
N ILE A 57 14.57 -15.59 4.77
CA ILE A 57 14.91 -15.11 3.42
C ILE A 57 15.77 -13.83 3.49
N THR A 58 15.45 -12.90 4.39
CA THR A 58 16.24 -11.66 4.54
C THR A 58 17.64 -11.90 5.10
N HIS A 59 17.84 -13.02 5.80
CA HIS A 59 19.13 -13.45 6.31
C HIS A 59 19.91 -14.32 5.33
N GLY A 60 19.32 -14.65 4.16
CA GLY A 60 19.97 -15.48 3.15
C GLY A 60 20.04 -16.97 3.52
N GLU A 61 19.12 -17.45 4.37
CA GLU A 61 19.08 -18.84 4.85
C GLU A 61 18.58 -19.83 3.80
N PHE A 62 17.96 -19.33 2.72
CA PHE A 62 17.30 -20.14 1.70
C PHE A 62 17.79 -19.80 0.30
N SER A 63 17.92 -20.82 -0.57
CA SER A 63 18.28 -20.60 -1.96
C SER A 63 17.11 -20.01 -2.77
N GLY A 64 17.41 -19.37 -3.91
CA GLY A 64 16.39 -18.84 -4.82
C GLY A 64 15.41 -19.90 -5.29
N GLU A 65 15.90 -21.12 -5.55
CA GLU A 65 15.09 -22.27 -5.98
C GLU A 65 14.10 -22.70 -4.89
N GLN A 66 14.54 -22.73 -3.64
CA GLN A 66 13.68 -23.05 -2.50
C GLN A 66 12.57 -22.01 -2.32
N ILE A 67 12.92 -20.73 -2.41
CA ILE A 67 11.96 -19.64 -2.32
C ILE A 67 10.97 -19.70 -3.48
N ALA A 68 11.44 -19.90 -4.71
CA ALA A 68 10.58 -20.02 -5.89
C ALA A 68 9.62 -21.21 -5.79
N ALA A 69 10.11 -22.37 -5.30
CA ALA A 69 9.28 -23.55 -5.10
C ALA A 69 8.15 -23.28 -4.09
N LEU A 70 8.48 -22.69 -2.92
CA LEU A 70 7.48 -22.39 -1.88
C LEU A 70 6.43 -21.38 -2.38
N VAL A 71 6.88 -20.30 -3.00
CA VAL A 71 6.00 -19.23 -3.52
C VAL A 71 5.08 -19.78 -4.61
N THR A 72 5.59 -20.67 -5.49
CA THR A 72 4.79 -21.32 -6.52
C THR A 72 3.76 -22.26 -5.91
N ALA A 73 4.13 -23.05 -4.91
CA ALA A 73 3.21 -23.96 -4.21
C ALA A 73 2.08 -23.18 -3.51
N ILE A 74 2.41 -22.10 -2.80
CA ILE A 74 1.42 -21.18 -2.19
C ILE A 74 0.49 -20.60 -3.28
N GLN A 75 1.03 -20.17 -4.41
CA GLN A 75 0.25 -19.59 -5.51
C GLN A 75 -0.75 -20.62 -6.09
N MET A 76 -0.33 -21.86 -6.25
CA MET A 76 -1.19 -22.94 -6.78
C MET A 76 -2.34 -23.29 -5.84
N ARG A 77 -2.10 -23.31 -4.53
CA ARG A 77 -3.11 -23.57 -3.51
C ARG A 77 -4.00 -22.35 -3.26
N GLY A 78 -3.49 -21.17 -3.42
CA GLY A 78 -4.05 -19.88 -2.98
C GLY A 78 -3.43 -19.42 -1.66
N THR A 79 -3.22 -18.11 -1.51
CA THR A 79 -2.62 -17.52 -0.31
C THR A 79 -3.66 -17.45 0.82
N GLY A 80 -3.33 -17.98 1.98
CA GLY A 80 -4.17 -17.94 3.18
C GLY A 80 -4.07 -16.60 3.92
N VAL A 81 -5.06 -16.36 4.79
CA VAL A 81 -5.11 -15.13 5.62
C VAL A 81 -3.94 -15.07 6.60
N GLU A 82 -3.65 -16.19 7.29
CA GLU A 82 -2.55 -16.25 8.26
C GLU A 82 -1.19 -16.12 7.58
N GLU A 83 -1.04 -16.67 6.38
CA GLU A 83 0.18 -16.49 5.57
C GLU A 83 0.40 -15.02 5.20
N LEU A 84 -0.66 -14.34 4.75
CA LEU A 84 -0.55 -12.94 4.37
C LEU A 84 -0.23 -12.04 5.58
N LEU A 85 -0.82 -12.34 6.73
CA LEU A 85 -0.48 -11.67 8.00
C LEU A 85 0.96 -11.94 8.44
N GLY A 86 1.46 -13.18 8.29
CA GLY A 86 2.84 -13.53 8.60
C GLY A 86 3.84 -12.80 7.72
N LEU A 87 3.60 -12.74 6.41
CA LEU A 87 4.42 -11.96 5.47
C LEU A 87 4.43 -10.47 5.84
N ARG A 88 3.26 -9.90 6.18
CA ARG A 88 3.14 -8.52 6.65
C ARG A 88 3.99 -8.26 7.90
N ASP A 89 3.87 -9.13 8.90
CA ASP A 89 4.61 -8.99 10.15
C ASP A 89 6.13 -9.05 9.94
N ALA A 90 6.60 -9.92 9.05
CA ALA A 90 8.02 -10.00 8.69
C ALA A 90 8.51 -8.71 7.99
N VAL A 91 7.70 -8.11 7.10
CA VAL A 91 8.05 -6.83 6.48
C VAL A 91 8.17 -5.73 7.51
N TYR A 92 7.27 -5.67 8.50
CA TYR A 92 7.35 -4.68 9.57
C TYR A 92 8.52 -4.92 10.52
N GLU A 93 8.84 -6.19 10.84
CA GLU A 93 9.97 -6.51 11.72
C GLU A 93 11.32 -6.15 11.08
N THR A 94 11.45 -6.37 9.78
CA THR A 94 12.71 -6.14 9.05
C THR A 94 12.80 -4.77 8.37
N GLY A 95 11.70 -4.01 8.39
CA GLY A 95 11.56 -2.72 7.75
C GLY A 95 11.88 -1.52 8.65
N VAL A 96 11.48 -0.36 8.17
CA VAL A 96 11.54 0.91 8.91
C VAL A 96 10.11 1.35 9.18
N SER A 97 9.75 1.56 10.44
CA SER A 97 8.47 2.15 10.82
C SER A 97 8.51 3.67 10.72
N VAL A 98 7.32 4.27 10.58
CA VAL A 98 7.14 5.73 10.61
C VAL A 98 6.01 6.04 11.58
N ASP A 99 6.32 6.77 12.63
CA ASP A 99 5.31 7.27 13.56
C ASP A 99 4.77 8.60 13.03
N ILE A 100 3.45 8.67 12.87
CA ILE A 100 2.74 9.86 12.39
C ILE A 100 2.13 10.60 13.58
N ASP A 101 2.45 11.89 13.66
CA ASP A 101 1.98 12.77 14.74
C ASP A 101 0.54 13.24 14.47
N CYS A 102 -0.39 12.27 14.38
CA CYS A 102 -1.82 12.52 14.35
C CYS A 102 -2.60 11.24 14.75
N ASP A 103 -3.76 11.43 15.37
CA ASP A 103 -4.56 10.33 15.94
C ASP A 103 -5.25 9.49 14.87
N ARG A 104 -5.67 10.08 13.76
CA ARG A 104 -6.43 9.39 12.72
C ARG A 104 -6.03 9.86 11.33
N PHE A 105 -5.69 8.91 10.49
CA PHE A 105 -5.35 9.12 9.09
C PHE A 105 -5.72 7.91 8.25
N ILE A 106 -5.81 8.09 6.95
CA ILE A 106 -6.20 7.06 5.99
C ILE A 106 -5.08 6.82 4.96
N ASP A 107 -4.95 5.55 4.52
CA ASP A 107 -4.23 5.20 3.28
C ASP A 107 -5.26 4.89 2.19
N ILE A 108 -5.02 5.38 0.98
CA ILE A 108 -5.88 5.17 -0.19
C ILE A 108 -5.01 4.50 -1.26
N VAL A 109 -5.29 3.23 -1.55
CA VAL A 109 -4.42 2.41 -2.40
C VAL A 109 -5.21 1.38 -3.21
N GLY A 110 -4.74 1.04 -4.39
CA GLY A 110 -5.18 -0.12 -5.15
C GLY A 110 -4.15 -1.26 -5.04
N THR A 111 -4.58 -2.50 -5.26
CA THR A 111 -3.67 -3.65 -5.34
C THR A 111 -2.75 -3.57 -6.54
N GLY A 112 -3.18 -2.85 -7.57
CA GLY A 112 -2.56 -2.91 -8.88
C GLY A 112 -2.81 -4.24 -9.58
N GLY A 113 -2.29 -4.36 -10.78
CA GLY A 113 -2.31 -5.62 -11.52
C GLY A 113 -3.65 -5.94 -12.20
N ASP A 114 -4.59 -5.02 -12.25
CA ASP A 114 -5.86 -5.09 -12.96
C ASP A 114 -5.69 -5.07 -14.50
N ARG A 115 -4.47 -4.77 -14.97
CA ARG A 115 -4.11 -4.62 -16.38
C ARG A 115 -4.88 -3.51 -17.11
N LYS A 116 -5.40 -2.57 -16.36
CA LYS A 116 -5.98 -1.34 -16.87
C LYS A 116 -4.90 -0.24 -16.81
N ASN A 117 -4.84 0.59 -17.82
CA ASN A 117 -3.93 1.74 -17.83
C ASN A 117 -4.71 2.99 -17.45
N THR A 118 -5.29 2.99 -16.23
CA THR A 118 -6.01 4.16 -15.71
C THR A 118 -5.04 5.26 -15.28
N PHE A 119 -5.52 6.51 -15.31
CA PHE A 119 -4.80 7.60 -14.65
C PHE A 119 -4.69 7.36 -13.14
N ASN A 120 -3.86 8.12 -12.44
CA ASN A 120 -3.54 7.89 -11.02
C ASN A 120 -4.71 8.27 -10.08
N ILE A 121 -5.85 7.59 -10.20
CA ILE A 121 -7.14 7.86 -9.52
C ILE A 121 -6.93 7.94 -8.00
N SER A 122 -6.38 6.88 -7.39
CA SER A 122 -6.18 6.84 -5.93
C SER A 122 -5.23 7.92 -5.44
N THR A 123 -4.23 8.31 -6.25
CA THR A 123 -3.29 9.37 -5.86
C THR A 123 -3.95 10.75 -5.95
N CYS A 124 -4.75 11.04 -6.99
CA CYS A 124 -5.56 12.25 -7.06
C CYS A 124 -6.54 12.33 -5.87
N SER A 125 -7.21 11.22 -5.55
CA SER A 125 -8.14 11.13 -4.43
C SER A 125 -7.49 11.46 -3.09
N CYS A 126 -6.20 11.11 -2.89
CA CYS A 126 -5.46 11.48 -1.68
C CYS A 126 -5.41 13.00 -1.47
N PHE A 127 -5.15 13.77 -2.51
CA PHE A 127 -5.10 15.23 -2.42
C PHE A 127 -6.47 15.85 -2.22
N VAL A 128 -7.51 15.26 -2.82
CA VAL A 128 -8.90 15.70 -2.59
C VAL A 128 -9.32 15.45 -1.13
N VAL A 129 -9.02 14.28 -0.58
CA VAL A 129 -9.32 13.92 0.82
C VAL A 129 -8.53 14.80 1.79
N ALA A 130 -7.24 15.05 1.51
CA ALA A 130 -6.43 15.93 2.34
C ALA A 130 -6.91 17.40 2.27
N GLY A 131 -7.27 17.89 1.08
CA GLY A 131 -7.87 19.22 0.90
C GLY A 131 -9.26 19.38 1.53
N ALA A 132 -9.97 18.27 1.78
CA ALA A 132 -11.20 18.25 2.57
C ALA A 132 -10.95 18.32 4.09
N GLY A 133 -9.67 18.31 4.54
CA GLY A 133 -9.28 18.48 5.93
C GLY A 133 -8.89 17.18 6.65
N TYR A 134 -8.92 16.05 5.99
CA TYR A 134 -8.53 14.76 6.56
C TYR A 134 -7.03 14.50 6.37
N LYS A 135 -6.44 13.69 7.25
CA LYS A 135 -5.03 13.32 7.13
C LYS A 135 -4.88 12.06 6.28
N VAL A 136 -3.99 12.11 5.30
CA VAL A 136 -3.73 11.00 4.35
C VAL A 136 -2.25 10.65 4.36
N VAL A 137 -1.93 9.38 4.62
CA VAL A 137 -0.56 8.86 4.54
C VAL A 137 -0.52 7.74 3.51
N LYS A 138 -0.19 8.12 2.28
CA LYS A 138 -0.17 7.17 1.16
C LYS A 138 1.13 6.39 1.12
N HIS A 139 1.01 5.06 1.11
CA HIS A 139 2.10 4.16 0.78
C HIS A 139 2.04 3.78 -0.70
N GLY A 140 3.12 4.02 -1.44
CA GLY A 140 3.12 3.78 -2.87
C GLY A 140 4.47 3.39 -3.45
N ASN A 141 4.44 2.95 -4.72
CA ASN A 141 5.62 2.53 -5.46
C ASN A 141 5.54 2.98 -6.92
N TYR A 142 6.60 2.74 -7.67
CA TYR A 142 6.59 2.81 -9.12
C TYR A 142 5.63 1.78 -9.72
N ALA A 143 5.15 2.06 -10.93
CA ALA A 143 4.31 1.12 -11.67
C ALA A 143 5.02 -0.22 -11.88
N ALA A 144 4.26 -1.30 -11.76
CA ALA A 144 4.72 -2.64 -12.11
C ALA A 144 4.32 -3.02 -13.55
N THR A 145 3.15 -2.56 -14.00
CA THR A 145 2.54 -2.96 -15.28
C THR A 145 1.96 -1.79 -16.10
N SER A 146 1.58 -0.68 -15.45
CA SER A 146 1.06 0.52 -16.13
C SER A 146 2.18 1.48 -16.54
N SER A 147 1.85 2.51 -17.32
CA SER A 147 2.79 3.56 -17.77
C SER A 147 3.27 4.44 -16.60
N SER A 148 2.43 4.65 -15.57
CA SER A 148 2.75 5.51 -14.44
C SER A 148 2.10 5.00 -13.15
N GLY A 149 2.90 4.70 -12.14
CA GLY A 149 2.45 4.41 -10.77
C GLY A 149 2.43 5.68 -9.90
N ALA A 150 2.00 5.53 -8.66
CA ALA A 150 1.93 6.65 -7.72
C ALA A 150 3.29 7.35 -7.53
N SER A 151 4.39 6.60 -7.38
CA SER A 151 5.73 7.20 -7.25
C SER A 151 6.18 7.92 -8.53
N ASN A 152 5.79 7.44 -9.71
CA ASN A 152 6.16 8.09 -10.96
C ASN A 152 5.56 9.50 -11.05
N VAL A 153 4.26 9.64 -10.77
CA VAL A 153 3.60 10.95 -10.86
C VAL A 153 4.08 11.90 -9.75
N ILE A 154 4.28 11.42 -8.53
CA ILE A 154 4.80 12.26 -7.43
C ILE A 154 6.22 12.73 -7.72
N GLU A 155 7.11 11.86 -8.21
CA GLU A 155 8.48 12.23 -8.58
C GLU A 155 8.52 13.20 -9.76
N ALA A 156 7.59 13.08 -10.72
CA ALA A 156 7.47 14.00 -11.87
C ALA A 156 7.10 15.44 -11.45
N HIS A 157 6.59 15.65 -10.23
CA HIS A 157 6.40 16.98 -9.62
C HIS A 157 7.65 17.51 -8.90
N GLY A 158 8.81 16.84 -9.06
CA GLY A 158 10.06 17.27 -8.44
C GLY A 158 10.22 16.88 -6.97
N VAL A 159 9.33 16.02 -6.45
CA VAL A 159 9.38 15.54 -5.06
C VAL A 159 10.55 14.57 -4.87
N SER A 160 11.29 14.76 -3.79
CA SER A 160 12.31 13.82 -3.30
C SER A 160 11.74 12.94 -2.21
N PHE A 161 11.74 11.63 -2.44
CA PHE A 161 11.28 10.69 -1.41
C PHE A 161 12.23 10.67 -0.22
N THR A 162 11.65 10.59 0.98
CA THR A 162 12.40 10.64 2.23
C THR A 162 11.92 9.58 3.23
N SER A 163 12.80 9.18 4.13
CA SER A 163 12.48 8.43 5.34
C SER A 163 12.72 9.26 6.61
N ASP A 164 12.92 10.56 6.46
CA ASP A 164 13.07 11.51 7.55
C ASP A 164 11.70 11.75 8.21
N HIS A 165 11.58 11.38 9.48
CA HIS A 165 10.34 11.45 10.25
C HIS A 165 9.86 12.89 10.45
N ASP A 166 10.76 13.84 10.69
CA ASP A 166 10.41 15.24 10.90
C ASP A 166 9.81 15.83 9.63
N ARG A 167 10.40 15.52 8.46
CA ARG A 167 9.90 15.99 7.17
C ARG A 167 8.56 15.36 6.80
N ILE A 168 8.36 14.07 7.10
CA ILE A 168 7.09 13.37 6.90
C ILE A 168 6.01 14.00 7.77
N ASN A 169 6.28 14.19 9.08
CA ASN A 169 5.32 14.79 9.99
C ASN A 169 5.04 16.26 9.67
N LYS A 170 6.05 17.03 9.23
CA LYS A 170 5.85 18.39 8.71
C LYS A 170 4.84 18.41 7.56
N SER A 171 4.94 17.47 6.61
CA SER A 171 3.97 17.37 5.51
C SER A 171 2.55 17.10 6.03
N ILE A 172 2.38 16.17 6.98
CA ILE A 172 1.07 15.89 7.60
C ILE A 172 0.51 17.13 8.31
N GLN A 173 1.32 17.85 9.05
CA GLN A 173 0.86 19.04 9.80
C GLN A 173 0.48 20.19 8.86
N GLU A 174 1.31 20.49 7.87
CA GLU A 174 1.15 21.68 7.03
C GLU A 174 0.19 21.49 5.84
N CYS A 175 0.15 20.31 5.23
CA CYS A 175 -0.72 20.06 4.06
C CYS A 175 -1.68 18.87 4.20
N GLY A 176 -1.66 18.14 5.31
CA GLY A 176 -2.56 16.99 5.52
C GLY A 176 -2.19 15.73 4.75
N PHE A 177 -1.11 15.74 3.97
CA PHE A 177 -0.70 14.64 3.12
C PHE A 177 0.77 14.27 3.33
N ALA A 178 1.08 12.95 3.39
CA ALA A 178 2.43 12.45 3.30
C ALA A 178 2.50 11.26 2.35
N TYR A 179 3.65 11.10 1.68
CA TYR A 179 3.92 10.01 0.73
C TYR A 179 5.09 9.17 1.21
N LEU A 180 4.84 7.87 1.40
CA LEU A 180 5.83 6.90 1.86
C LEU A 180 6.22 5.99 0.69
N HIS A 181 7.42 6.22 0.13
CA HIS A 181 7.93 5.44 -1.00
C HIS A 181 8.40 4.06 -0.53
N ALA A 182 7.69 3.01 -0.91
CA ALA A 182 7.85 1.64 -0.42
C ALA A 182 9.30 1.11 -0.36
N PRO A 183 10.17 1.36 -1.37
CA PRO A 183 11.56 0.89 -1.33
C PRO A 183 12.41 1.43 -0.17
N LEU A 184 12.04 2.57 0.43
CA LEU A 184 12.77 3.13 1.57
C LEU A 184 12.46 2.38 2.88
N PHE A 185 11.30 1.74 2.98
CA PHE A 185 10.77 1.18 4.22
C PHE A 185 10.75 -0.35 4.24
N ALA A 186 10.31 -1.00 3.15
CA ALA A 186 10.11 -2.45 3.07
C ALA A 186 11.39 -3.19 2.66
N LYS A 187 12.39 -3.24 3.53
CA LYS A 187 13.73 -3.81 3.23
C LYS A 187 13.68 -5.28 2.81
N ALA A 188 12.78 -6.09 3.41
CA ALA A 188 12.61 -7.50 3.06
C ALA A 188 12.32 -7.72 1.58
N MET A 189 11.60 -6.78 0.95
CA MET A 189 11.18 -6.91 -0.44
C MET A 189 12.34 -6.93 -1.44
N LYS A 190 13.53 -6.41 -1.06
CA LYS A 190 14.74 -6.48 -1.90
C LYS A 190 15.21 -7.92 -2.12
N PHE A 191 15.05 -8.78 -1.11
CA PHE A 191 15.51 -10.18 -1.15
C PHE A 191 14.61 -11.06 -2.00
N VAL A 192 13.32 -10.74 -2.08
CA VAL A 192 12.35 -11.49 -2.91
C VAL A 192 12.19 -10.91 -4.32
N ALA A 193 12.69 -9.70 -4.59
CA ALA A 193 12.55 -9.04 -5.89
C ALA A 193 13.12 -9.85 -7.07
N PRO A 194 14.29 -10.50 -6.98
CA PRO A 194 14.82 -11.34 -8.06
C PRO A 194 13.90 -12.52 -8.40
N ILE A 195 13.34 -13.18 -7.38
CA ILE A 195 12.43 -14.31 -7.56
C ILE A 195 11.12 -13.84 -8.20
N ARG A 196 10.54 -12.75 -7.70
CA ARG A 196 9.32 -12.15 -8.29
C ARG A 196 9.49 -11.78 -9.75
N LYS A 197 10.68 -11.27 -10.12
CA LYS A 197 10.99 -10.92 -11.52
C LYS A 197 11.17 -12.15 -12.40
N ALA A 198 11.69 -13.25 -11.86
CA ALA A 198 11.91 -14.49 -12.59
C ALA A 198 10.63 -15.31 -12.83
N LEU A 199 9.62 -15.15 -11.97
CA LEU A 199 8.35 -15.86 -12.08
C LEU A 199 7.38 -15.12 -13.02
N PRO A 200 6.81 -15.80 -14.06
CA PRO A 200 5.95 -15.16 -15.05
C PRO A 200 4.48 -14.97 -14.59
N PHE A 201 4.24 -15.02 -13.29
CA PHE A 201 2.90 -14.92 -12.70
C PHE A 201 2.93 -14.13 -11.38
N PRO A 202 1.79 -13.54 -10.95
CA PRO A 202 1.67 -12.90 -9.64
C PRO A 202 1.90 -13.91 -8.51
N THR A 203 2.47 -13.44 -7.40
CA THR A 203 2.77 -14.26 -6.22
C THR A 203 2.12 -13.65 -4.97
N CYS A 204 2.14 -14.36 -3.84
CA CYS A 204 1.68 -13.84 -2.54
C CYS A 204 2.30 -12.48 -2.19
N PHE A 205 3.51 -12.19 -2.65
CA PHE A 205 4.16 -10.88 -2.44
C PHE A 205 3.47 -9.72 -3.19
N ASN A 206 2.69 -9.99 -4.23
CA ASN A 206 1.92 -8.97 -4.92
C ASN A 206 0.73 -8.47 -4.08
N LEU A 207 0.30 -9.27 -3.10
CA LEU A 207 -0.78 -8.93 -2.18
C LEU A 207 -0.32 -8.09 -0.98
N LEU A 208 1.00 -7.89 -0.79
CA LEU A 208 1.52 -7.22 0.40
C LEU A 208 1.45 -5.70 0.34
N GLY A 209 1.54 -5.10 -0.85
CA GLY A 209 1.65 -3.64 -1.00
C GLY A 209 0.70 -2.85 -0.10
N PRO A 210 -0.61 -3.12 -0.15
CA PRO A 210 -1.60 -2.41 0.67
C PRO A 210 -1.47 -2.66 2.18
N LEU A 211 -0.86 -3.76 2.60
CA LEU A 211 -0.81 -4.19 4.01
C LEU A 211 0.44 -3.74 4.75
N VAL A 212 1.42 -3.16 4.06
CA VAL A 212 2.74 -2.88 4.61
C VAL A 212 3.09 -1.38 4.63
N ASN A 213 2.08 -0.52 4.70
CA ASN A 213 2.29 0.90 4.93
C ASN A 213 3.04 1.09 6.27
N PRO A 214 4.26 1.66 6.27
CA PRO A 214 5.11 1.72 7.46
C PRO A 214 4.53 2.59 8.59
N SER A 215 3.54 3.46 8.30
CA SER A 215 2.82 4.25 9.30
C SER A 215 1.70 3.49 10.00
N ARG A 216 1.36 2.27 9.54
CA ARG A 216 0.31 1.41 10.12
C ARG A 216 -1.03 2.14 10.29
N PRO A 217 -1.65 2.60 9.18
CA PRO A 217 -2.89 3.37 9.24
C PRO A 217 -4.01 2.59 9.94
N GLY A 218 -4.78 3.29 10.78
CA GLY A 218 -5.99 2.75 11.39
C GLY A 218 -7.20 2.71 10.44
N CYS A 219 -7.08 3.37 9.28
CA CYS A 219 -8.13 3.43 8.25
C CYS A 219 -7.52 3.18 6.87
N GLN A 220 -8.22 2.45 6.00
CA GLN A 220 -7.77 2.22 4.63
C GLN A 220 -8.93 2.11 3.63
N LEU A 221 -8.83 2.80 2.49
CA LEU A 221 -9.61 2.49 1.30
C LEU A 221 -8.73 1.68 0.35
N LEU A 222 -9.12 0.43 0.11
CA LEU A 222 -8.41 -0.50 -0.76
C LEU A 222 -9.22 -0.83 -2.01
N GLY A 223 -8.67 -0.56 -3.17
CA GLY A 223 -9.17 -1.08 -4.43
C GLY A 223 -8.60 -2.44 -4.76
N VAL A 224 -9.43 -3.36 -5.25
CA VAL A 224 -9.04 -4.73 -5.63
C VAL A 224 -9.60 -5.09 -6.99
N ALA A 225 -8.81 -5.81 -7.80
CA ALA A 225 -9.21 -6.20 -9.16
C ALA A 225 -10.23 -7.36 -9.18
N THR A 226 -10.37 -8.14 -8.10
CA THR A 226 -11.25 -9.32 -8.06
C THR A 226 -12.02 -9.46 -6.75
N LEU A 227 -13.20 -10.06 -6.82
CA LEU A 227 -14.00 -10.40 -5.63
C LEU A 227 -13.29 -11.43 -4.72
N GLY A 228 -12.39 -12.25 -5.27
CA GLY A 228 -11.55 -13.16 -4.48
C GLY A 228 -10.60 -12.38 -3.56
N GLN A 229 -9.95 -11.35 -4.10
CA GLN A 229 -9.11 -10.44 -3.31
C GLN A 229 -9.95 -9.67 -2.28
N MET A 230 -11.16 -9.19 -2.64
CA MET A 230 -12.05 -8.53 -1.68
C MET A 230 -12.34 -9.40 -0.44
N ARG A 231 -12.62 -10.70 -0.64
CA ARG A 231 -12.84 -11.64 0.48
C ARG A 231 -11.59 -11.82 1.33
N LEU A 232 -10.44 -12.03 0.69
CA LEU A 232 -9.15 -12.23 1.37
C LEU A 232 -8.80 -11.02 2.24
N TYR A 233 -8.79 -9.81 1.65
CA TYR A 233 -8.44 -8.59 2.38
C TYR A 233 -9.46 -8.23 3.46
N SER A 234 -10.75 -8.50 3.24
CA SER A 234 -11.77 -8.31 4.28
C SER A 234 -11.45 -9.16 5.52
N SER A 235 -11.08 -10.43 5.33
CA SER A 235 -10.67 -11.30 6.43
C SER A 235 -9.39 -10.82 7.12
N VAL A 236 -8.42 -10.32 6.34
CA VAL A 236 -7.17 -9.75 6.88
C VAL A 236 -7.48 -8.51 7.73
N TYR A 237 -8.28 -7.56 7.24
CA TYR A 237 -8.58 -6.32 7.97
C TYR A 237 -9.41 -6.56 9.23
N GLN A 238 -10.34 -7.52 9.20
CA GLN A 238 -11.05 -7.96 10.40
C GLN A 238 -10.09 -8.47 11.49
N ARG A 239 -9.06 -9.25 11.11
CA ARG A 239 -8.03 -9.73 12.04
C ARG A 239 -7.12 -8.59 12.53
N LEU A 240 -6.91 -7.56 11.73
CA LEU A 240 -6.10 -6.39 12.10
C LEU A 240 -6.88 -5.38 12.96
N GLY A 241 -8.22 -5.43 12.95
CA GLY A 241 -9.07 -4.51 13.69
C GLY A 241 -9.00 -3.06 13.22
N ILE A 242 -8.73 -2.83 11.92
CA ILE A 242 -8.71 -1.49 11.33
C ILE A 242 -10.05 -1.16 10.66
N ASP A 243 -10.34 0.12 10.51
CA ASP A 243 -11.46 0.59 9.71
C ASP A 243 -11.12 0.50 8.22
N TYR A 244 -11.99 -0.11 7.42
CA TYR A 244 -11.68 -0.31 6.01
C TYR A 244 -12.89 -0.18 5.08
N GLY A 245 -12.61 0.22 3.86
CA GLY A 245 -13.47 0.01 2.70
C GLY A 245 -12.68 -0.70 1.62
N ILE A 246 -13.22 -1.80 1.11
CA ILE A 246 -12.65 -2.49 -0.04
C ILE A 246 -13.59 -2.27 -1.21
N VAL A 247 -13.06 -1.75 -2.31
CA VAL A 247 -13.82 -1.47 -3.52
C VAL A 247 -13.36 -2.35 -4.68
N ASN A 248 -14.30 -2.74 -5.54
CA ASN A 248 -14.04 -3.49 -6.75
C ASN A 248 -15.05 -3.09 -7.81
N SER A 249 -14.63 -2.56 -8.93
CA SER A 249 -15.49 -2.44 -10.10
C SER A 249 -15.70 -3.81 -10.74
N ILE A 250 -16.96 -4.14 -11.04
CA ILE A 250 -17.35 -5.51 -11.48
C ILE A 250 -16.66 -5.89 -12.81
N ASP A 251 -16.32 -4.91 -13.61
CA ASP A 251 -15.56 -5.07 -14.87
C ASP A 251 -14.04 -5.11 -14.67
N GLY A 252 -13.56 -5.23 -13.42
CA GLY A 252 -12.21 -5.63 -13.06
C GLY A 252 -11.21 -4.51 -12.78
N TYR A 253 -11.65 -3.26 -12.58
CA TYR A 253 -10.76 -2.21 -12.08
C TYR A 253 -10.56 -2.37 -10.56
N ASP A 254 -9.37 -2.09 -10.11
CA ASP A 254 -9.03 -2.03 -8.68
C ASP A 254 -9.25 -0.63 -8.06
N GLU A 255 -10.27 0.08 -8.57
CA GLU A 255 -10.73 1.38 -8.12
C GLU A 255 -12.24 1.51 -8.42
N ILE A 256 -12.91 2.53 -7.92
CA ILE A 256 -14.26 2.89 -8.38
C ILE A 256 -14.09 3.61 -9.71
N SER A 257 -14.32 2.88 -10.81
CA SER A 257 -14.09 3.37 -12.17
C SER A 257 -15.27 4.14 -12.75
N LEU A 258 -16.48 3.92 -12.22
CA LEU A 258 -17.77 4.40 -12.78
C LEU A 258 -18.03 3.90 -14.22
N THR A 259 -17.25 2.96 -14.74
CA THR A 259 -17.51 2.32 -16.05
C THR A 259 -18.70 1.37 -16.00
N GLY A 260 -19.11 0.98 -14.82
CA GLY A 260 -20.23 0.11 -14.52
C GLY A 260 -20.44 0.01 -13.03
N ASP A 261 -21.16 -1.03 -12.62
CA ASP A 261 -21.40 -1.30 -11.21
C ASP A 261 -20.10 -1.63 -10.46
N PHE A 262 -20.07 -1.26 -9.21
CA PHE A 262 -18.96 -1.55 -8.32
C PHE A 262 -19.44 -2.05 -6.97
N LYS A 263 -18.64 -2.82 -6.29
CA LYS A 263 -18.93 -3.38 -4.98
C LYS A 263 -18.08 -2.72 -3.91
N VAL A 264 -18.69 -2.42 -2.77
CA VAL A 264 -18.00 -1.90 -1.58
C VAL A 264 -18.26 -2.83 -0.42
N LYS A 265 -17.18 -3.18 0.30
CA LYS A 265 -17.23 -3.97 1.52
C LYS A 265 -16.49 -3.25 2.64
N THR A 266 -17.19 -3.03 3.75
CA THR A 266 -16.63 -2.50 5.01
C THR A 266 -16.75 -3.55 6.11
N GLY A 267 -16.39 -3.20 7.33
CA GLY A 267 -16.62 -4.06 8.50
C GLY A 267 -18.10 -4.34 8.77
N SER A 268 -19.00 -3.43 8.39
CA SER A 268 -20.44 -3.51 8.69
C SER A 268 -21.34 -3.62 7.46
N MET A 269 -20.81 -3.41 6.25
CA MET A 269 -21.62 -3.34 5.02
C MET A 269 -20.93 -4.11 3.88
N GLU A 270 -21.74 -4.76 3.05
CA GLU A 270 -21.35 -5.23 1.74
C GLU A 270 -22.48 -4.87 0.77
N LYS A 271 -22.20 -3.95 -0.17
CA LYS A 271 -23.22 -3.43 -1.09
C LYS A 271 -22.65 -3.23 -2.48
N GLN A 272 -23.45 -3.48 -3.49
CA GLN A 272 -23.19 -3.10 -4.87
C GLN A 272 -23.85 -1.73 -5.15
N PHE A 273 -23.12 -0.90 -5.84
CA PHE A 273 -23.55 0.43 -6.28
C PHE A 273 -23.45 0.51 -7.79
N SER A 274 -24.32 1.31 -8.38
CA SER A 274 -24.18 1.81 -9.73
C SER A 274 -23.66 3.26 -9.71
N PRO A 275 -23.11 3.79 -10.82
CA PRO A 275 -22.76 5.20 -10.91
C PRO A 275 -23.92 6.14 -10.55
N SER A 276 -25.15 5.77 -10.94
CA SER A 276 -26.35 6.56 -10.65
C SER A 276 -26.72 6.65 -9.16
N ASP A 277 -26.30 5.69 -8.32
CA ASP A 277 -26.47 5.77 -6.86
C ASP A 277 -25.66 6.93 -6.24
N LEU A 278 -24.63 7.40 -6.93
CA LEU A 278 -23.83 8.57 -6.57
C LEU A 278 -24.24 9.84 -7.34
N GLY A 279 -25.26 9.75 -8.19
CA GLY A 279 -25.71 10.85 -9.06
C GLY A 279 -24.78 11.06 -10.28
N PHE A 280 -23.98 10.07 -10.66
CA PHE A 280 -23.08 10.12 -11.81
C PHE A 280 -23.60 9.30 -12.99
N ALA A 281 -23.27 9.72 -14.21
CA ALA A 281 -23.41 8.89 -15.40
C ALA A 281 -22.30 7.83 -15.44
N ALA A 282 -22.56 6.72 -16.09
CA ALA A 282 -21.49 5.77 -16.43
C ALA A 282 -20.52 6.41 -17.43
N VAL A 283 -19.22 6.09 -17.29
CA VAL A 283 -18.15 6.61 -18.15
C VAL A 283 -17.60 5.52 -19.06
N GLY A 284 -16.99 5.92 -20.19
CA GLY A 284 -16.32 4.98 -21.08
C GLY A 284 -14.91 4.64 -20.58
N PRO A 285 -14.40 3.39 -20.80
CA PRO A 285 -13.05 3.02 -20.40
C PRO A 285 -11.96 3.96 -20.94
N GLN A 286 -12.15 4.50 -22.16
CA GLN A 286 -11.20 5.41 -22.81
C GLN A 286 -11.06 6.76 -22.09
N GLU A 287 -12.12 7.18 -21.37
CA GLU A 287 -12.09 8.42 -20.59
C GLU A 287 -11.21 8.32 -19.33
N LEU A 288 -10.80 7.09 -18.96
CA LEU A 288 -9.97 6.80 -17.78
C LEU A 288 -8.52 6.51 -18.13
N GLU A 289 -8.12 6.58 -19.40
CA GLU A 289 -6.75 6.28 -19.83
C GLU A 289 -5.74 7.18 -19.13
N GLY A 290 -4.66 6.58 -18.62
CA GLY A 290 -3.60 7.24 -17.85
C GLY A 290 -2.45 7.80 -18.69
N GLY A 291 -2.59 7.82 -20.03
CA GLY A 291 -1.53 8.23 -20.95
C GLY A 291 -0.51 7.12 -21.18
N ALA A 292 0.38 7.34 -22.14
CA ALA A 292 1.45 6.41 -22.54
C ALA A 292 2.78 6.70 -21.83
N THR A 293 2.94 7.89 -21.28
CA THR A 293 4.17 8.37 -20.65
C THR A 293 3.90 8.96 -19.25
N VAL A 294 4.95 9.05 -18.44
CA VAL A 294 4.86 9.72 -17.10
C VAL A 294 4.50 11.21 -17.27
N ALA A 295 4.95 11.87 -18.34
CA ALA A 295 4.62 13.26 -18.60
C ALA A 295 3.13 13.45 -18.91
N GLU A 296 2.53 12.57 -19.71
CA GLU A 296 1.09 12.59 -19.96
C GLU A 296 0.28 12.26 -18.69
N ALA A 297 0.74 11.28 -17.92
CA ALA A 297 0.09 10.94 -16.63
C ALA A 297 0.13 12.13 -15.66
N LYS A 298 1.24 12.88 -15.63
CA LYS A 298 1.35 14.12 -14.84
C LYS A 298 0.37 15.19 -15.33
N GLU A 299 0.28 15.42 -16.64
CA GLU A 299 -0.65 16.42 -17.21
C GLU A 299 -2.12 16.07 -16.89
N ILE A 300 -2.50 14.79 -16.98
CA ILE A 300 -3.84 14.34 -16.58
C ILE A 300 -4.06 14.62 -15.08
N PHE A 301 -3.09 14.29 -14.24
CA PHE A 301 -3.13 14.51 -12.81
C PHE A 301 -3.31 15.99 -12.45
N ASP A 302 -2.52 16.85 -13.07
CA ASP A 302 -2.61 18.31 -12.88
C ASP A 302 -3.95 18.85 -13.34
N SER A 303 -4.42 18.43 -14.52
CA SER A 303 -5.70 18.88 -15.07
C SER A 303 -6.88 18.60 -14.15
N ILE A 304 -6.83 17.47 -13.41
CA ILE A 304 -7.87 17.10 -12.45
C ILE A 304 -7.83 18.06 -11.24
N LEU A 305 -6.68 18.22 -10.62
CA LEU A 305 -6.54 19.06 -9.43
C LEU A 305 -6.74 20.56 -9.74
N GLU A 306 -6.50 20.99 -10.98
CA GLU A 306 -6.75 22.33 -11.49
C GLU A 306 -8.18 22.55 -12.00
N ASN A 307 -9.07 21.58 -11.87
CA ASN A 307 -10.45 21.61 -12.40
C ASN A 307 -10.54 21.83 -13.92
N ARG A 308 -9.57 21.33 -14.71
CA ARG A 308 -9.51 21.40 -16.17
C ARG A 308 -9.78 20.06 -16.85
N SER A 309 -9.97 19.00 -16.07
CA SER A 309 -10.20 17.65 -16.57
C SER A 309 -11.60 17.45 -17.14
N SER A 310 -11.82 16.30 -17.79
CA SER A 310 -13.17 15.88 -18.17
C SER A 310 -14.03 15.61 -16.93
N GLU A 311 -15.37 15.71 -17.10
CA GLU A 311 -16.31 15.34 -16.03
C GLU A 311 -16.16 13.87 -15.62
N ALA A 312 -15.81 12.96 -16.55
CA ALA A 312 -15.60 11.57 -16.26
C ALA A 312 -14.43 11.38 -15.26
N GLN A 313 -13.26 11.97 -15.52
CA GLN A 313 -12.10 11.92 -14.64
C GLN A 313 -12.38 12.55 -13.28
N LYS A 314 -13.03 13.72 -13.28
CA LYS A 314 -13.46 14.40 -12.05
C LYS A 314 -14.38 13.52 -11.21
N ASN A 315 -15.43 12.96 -11.80
CA ASN A 315 -16.43 12.17 -11.08
C ASN A 315 -15.84 10.88 -10.49
N VAL A 316 -14.92 10.22 -11.20
CA VAL A 316 -14.22 9.04 -10.69
C VAL A 316 -13.37 9.38 -9.46
N VAL A 317 -12.63 10.49 -9.48
CA VAL A 317 -11.85 10.94 -8.32
C VAL A 317 -12.77 11.31 -7.15
N LEU A 318 -13.89 12.00 -7.42
CA LEU A 318 -14.89 12.36 -6.40
C LEU A 318 -15.52 11.11 -5.75
N ALA A 319 -15.85 10.08 -6.54
CA ALA A 319 -16.39 8.84 -6.02
C ALA A 319 -15.41 8.13 -5.06
N ASN A 320 -14.16 7.93 -5.47
CA ASN A 320 -13.15 7.32 -4.63
C ASN A 320 -12.88 8.14 -3.37
N SER A 321 -12.81 9.47 -3.49
CA SER A 321 -12.62 10.39 -2.36
C SER A 321 -13.78 10.35 -1.37
N ALA A 322 -15.02 10.28 -1.84
CA ALA A 322 -16.20 10.20 -0.98
C ALA A 322 -16.19 8.94 -0.11
N PHE A 323 -15.88 7.77 -0.70
CA PHE A 323 -15.74 6.55 0.09
C PHE A 323 -14.58 6.62 1.07
N ALA A 324 -13.44 7.20 0.71
CA ALA A 324 -12.33 7.40 1.63
C ALA A 324 -12.73 8.30 2.83
N ILE A 325 -13.42 9.41 2.58
CA ILE A 325 -13.93 10.32 3.61
C ILE A 325 -14.91 9.57 4.53
N SER A 326 -15.87 8.81 3.98
CA SER A 326 -16.86 8.08 4.79
C SER A 326 -16.24 6.99 5.68
N ILE A 327 -15.01 6.50 5.34
CA ILE A 327 -14.29 5.53 6.16
C ILE A 327 -13.47 6.23 7.26
N VAL A 328 -12.77 7.30 6.92
CA VAL A 328 -11.98 8.04 7.91
C VAL A 328 -12.86 8.81 8.88
N ASP A 329 -14.05 9.22 8.45
CA ASP A 329 -15.05 9.90 9.29
C ASP A 329 -16.45 9.27 9.09
N PRO A 330 -16.77 8.21 9.85
CA PRO A 330 -18.03 7.49 9.71
C PRO A 330 -19.28 8.29 10.12
N GLN A 331 -19.14 9.51 10.62
CA GLN A 331 -20.27 10.39 10.92
C GLN A 331 -20.84 11.04 9.67
N ASN A 332 -20.04 11.17 8.61
CA ASN A 332 -20.50 11.65 7.33
C ASN A 332 -21.31 10.59 6.58
N SER A 333 -22.48 10.95 6.11
CA SER A 333 -23.16 10.15 5.09
C SER A 333 -22.32 10.15 3.79
N LEU A 334 -22.55 9.18 2.91
CA LEU A 334 -21.86 9.14 1.61
C LEU A 334 -22.14 10.40 0.78
N SER A 335 -23.34 10.97 0.89
CA SER A 335 -23.71 12.24 0.24
C SER A 335 -22.91 13.43 0.79
N ASP A 336 -22.77 13.51 2.12
CA ASP A 336 -21.97 14.59 2.75
C ASP A 336 -20.49 14.43 2.40
N ALA A 337 -19.96 13.21 2.43
CA ALA A 337 -18.60 12.91 2.01
C ALA A 337 -18.33 13.29 0.54
N LEU A 338 -19.30 13.05 -0.35
CA LEU A 338 -19.22 13.46 -1.75
C LEU A 338 -19.24 14.99 -1.89
N ALA A 339 -20.05 15.69 -1.11
CA ALA A 339 -20.08 17.15 -1.09
C ALA A 339 -18.74 17.74 -0.60
N LEU A 340 -18.16 17.19 0.46
CA LEU A 340 -16.84 17.58 0.97
C LEU A 340 -15.72 17.34 -0.05
N ALA A 341 -15.74 16.20 -0.74
CA ALA A 341 -14.78 15.91 -1.80
C ALA A 341 -14.90 16.91 -2.95
N ARG A 342 -16.12 17.19 -3.38
CA ARG A 342 -16.41 18.18 -4.43
C ARG A 342 -15.95 19.57 -4.04
N GLU A 343 -16.27 20.01 -2.84
CA GLU A 343 -15.84 21.30 -2.33
C GLU A 343 -14.31 21.41 -2.27
N SER A 344 -13.63 20.36 -1.80
CA SER A 344 -12.16 20.31 -1.76
C SER A 344 -11.54 20.51 -3.15
N LEU A 345 -12.06 19.81 -4.15
CA LEU A 345 -11.56 19.89 -5.52
C LEU A 345 -11.91 21.25 -6.17
N GLU A 346 -13.19 21.64 -6.17
CA GLU A 346 -13.67 22.81 -6.89
C GLU A 346 -13.21 24.15 -6.28
N SER A 347 -12.94 24.19 -4.96
CA SER A 347 -12.36 25.38 -4.31
C SER A 347 -10.86 25.53 -4.52
N GLY A 348 -10.19 24.52 -5.12
CA GLY A 348 -8.73 24.49 -5.29
C GLY A 348 -7.95 24.04 -4.06
N ARG A 349 -8.61 23.61 -2.94
CA ARG A 349 -7.90 23.13 -1.74
C ARG A 349 -7.08 21.88 -2.01
N ALA A 350 -7.58 20.98 -2.87
CA ALA A 350 -6.83 19.80 -3.30
C ALA A 350 -5.52 20.18 -4.02
N LEU A 351 -5.57 21.16 -4.92
CA LEU A 351 -4.38 21.71 -5.60
C LEU A 351 -3.41 22.36 -4.61
N GLN A 352 -3.92 23.19 -3.69
CA GLN A 352 -3.09 23.81 -2.65
C GLN A 352 -2.38 22.76 -1.76
N THR A 353 -3.02 21.62 -1.51
CA THR A 353 -2.39 20.50 -0.79
C THR A 353 -1.21 19.94 -1.58
N LEU A 354 -1.36 19.75 -2.89
CA LEU A 354 -0.26 19.30 -3.76
C LEU A 354 0.89 20.32 -3.78
N GLU A 355 0.59 21.60 -3.98
CA GLU A 355 1.59 22.68 -4.02
C GLU A 355 2.41 22.74 -2.73
N LYS A 356 1.74 22.75 -1.56
CA LYS A 356 2.43 22.72 -0.26
C LYS A 356 3.25 21.45 -0.05
N PHE A 357 2.73 20.30 -0.48
CA PHE A 357 3.47 19.05 -0.41
C PHE A 357 4.74 19.10 -1.25
N ILE A 358 4.68 19.67 -2.46
CA ILE A 358 5.84 19.89 -3.33
C ILE A 358 6.82 20.87 -2.67
N ASP A 359 6.37 21.99 -2.11
CA ASP A 359 7.23 22.97 -1.44
C ASP A 359 8.02 22.37 -0.28
N ILE A 360 7.41 21.45 0.48
CA ILE A 360 8.07 20.77 1.61
C ILE A 360 9.05 19.70 1.13
N ASN A 361 8.73 18.99 0.04
CA ASN A 361 9.43 17.77 -0.39
C ASN A 361 10.18 17.91 -1.72
N GLY A 362 10.14 19.06 -2.37
CA GLY A 362 10.87 19.36 -3.60
C GLY A 362 12.39 19.30 -3.45
N LYS A 363 13.06 19.18 -4.60
CA LYS A 363 14.55 19.19 -4.71
C LYS A 363 15.09 20.59 -4.54
#